data_635f889483e5d1c22375803a4b22fc2a
#
_entry.id   635f889483e5d1c22375803a4b22fc2a
#
_cell.length_a   1.000
_cell.length_b   1.000
_cell.length_c   1.000
_cell.angle_alpha   90.00
_cell.angle_beta   90.00
_cell.angle_gamma   90.00
#
_symmetry.space_group_name_H-M   'P 1'
#
loop_
_entity.id
_entity.type
_entity.pdbx_description
1 polymer ?
#
loop_
_entity_poly.entity_id
_entity_poly.type
_entity_poly.pdbx_seq_one_letter_code
_entity_poly.pdbx_strand_id
1 'polypeptide(L)'
;MKKNIKIALIDSGIDSRFQEQVASGVCILYDENKNSVYLSDDYTDENGHGTYCAQIITSHCKHIEFIIIKILDQNNIGYSRALVEGLKYIIPFSVDIVNMSLAVLCDEYKKEIEVLCSRIRDNGAIINVSVLNHASTSFPASLDSTLGIRGAFNVDPYKIWYNAKNEIQCVSNLTPVLVSNIDCKKTFFGGNSKATALVSGLLAKAMY
;
A
#
# COMPACT_ATOMS: atom_id res chain seq x y z
N MET A 1 -9.85 -9.72 -24.28
CA MET A 1 -9.85 -8.50 -23.42
C MET A 1 -8.57 -8.52 -22.58
N LYS A 2 -7.89 -7.38 -22.43
CA LYS A 2 -6.76 -7.28 -21.49
C LYS A 2 -7.28 -7.51 -20.07
N LYS A 3 -6.48 -8.18 -19.24
CA LYS A 3 -6.82 -8.47 -17.84
C LYS A 3 -6.56 -7.21 -16.99
N ASN A 4 -7.44 -6.90 -16.04
CA ASN A 4 -7.17 -5.84 -15.06
C ASN A 4 -5.91 -6.15 -14.26
N ILE A 5 -5.21 -5.10 -13.84
CA ILE A 5 -4.04 -5.19 -12.96
C ILE A 5 -4.53 -5.39 -11.53
N LYS A 6 -4.09 -6.46 -10.88
CA LYS A 6 -4.44 -6.78 -9.50
C LYS A 6 -3.52 -6.07 -8.53
N ILE A 7 -4.07 -5.22 -7.68
CA ILE A 7 -3.33 -4.49 -6.66
C ILE A 7 -3.80 -4.89 -5.27
N ALA A 8 -2.91 -5.47 -4.47
CA ALA A 8 -3.14 -5.61 -3.03
C ALA A 8 -2.89 -4.25 -2.36
N LEU A 9 -3.91 -3.67 -1.75
CA LEU A 9 -3.81 -2.43 -0.98
C LEU A 9 -3.85 -2.79 0.51
N ILE A 10 -2.69 -2.70 1.17
CA ILE A 10 -2.52 -2.97 2.61
C ILE A 10 -2.50 -1.62 3.32
N ASP A 11 -3.63 -1.26 3.97
CA ASP A 11 -3.86 0.09 4.50
C ASP A 11 -5.01 0.11 5.53
N SER A 12 -5.70 1.24 5.69
CA SER A 12 -6.85 1.46 6.59
C SER A 12 -8.20 0.95 6.03
N GLY A 13 -8.21 0.36 4.85
CA GLY A 13 -9.42 -0.09 4.17
C GLY A 13 -9.70 0.67 2.87
N ILE A 14 -10.94 0.61 2.41
CA ILE A 14 -11.39 1.31 1.20
C ILE A 14 -12.85 1.77 1.34
N ASP A 15 -13.18 2.90 0.73
CA ASP A 15 -14.53 3.45 0.67
C ASP A 15 -15.42 2.68 -0.33
N SER A 16 -16.71 2.57 -0.03
CA SER A 16 -17.71 1.88 -0.85
C SER A 16 -17.81 2.37 -2.30
N ARG A 17 -17.37 3.59 -2.60
CA ARG A 17 -17.28 4.14 -3.97
C ARG A 17 -16.38 3.33 -4.89
N PHE A 18 -15.49 2.51 -4.34
CA PHE A 18 -14.59 1.62 -5.08
C PHE A 18 -15.07 0.17 -5.14
N GLN A 19 -16.27 -0.14 -4.60
CA GLN A 19 -16.75 -1.52 -4.47
C GLN A 19 -16.73 -2.31 -5.79
N GLU A 20 -17.03 -1.66 -6.92
CA GLU A 20 -16.99 -2.31 -8.25
C GLU A 20 -15.56 -2.71 -8.69
N GLN A 21 -14.53 -2.14 -8.07
CA GLN A 21 -13.12 -2.44 -8.36
C GLN A 21 -12.50 -3.39 -7.33
N VAL A 22 -13.26 -3.81 -6.30
CA VAL A 22 -12.77 -4.73 -5.27
C VAL A 22 -13.14 -6.16 -5.62
N ALA A 23 -12.14 -7.01 -5.83
CA ALA A 23 -12.32 -8.44 -6.07
C ALA A 23 -12.42 -9.24 -4.77
N SER A 24 -11.73 -8.79 -3.73
CA SER A 24 -11.72 -9.42 -2.40
C SER A 24 -11.24 -8.42 -1.34
N GLY A 25 -11.57 -8.67 -0.09
CA GLY A 25 -11.05 -7.87 1.01
C GLY A 25 -11.17 -8.56 2.34
N VAL A 26 -10.33 -8.14 3.29
CA VAL A 26 -10.31 -8.62 4.67
C VAL A 26 -9.88 -7.49 5.60
N CYS A 27 -10.47 -7.44 6.77
CA CYS A 27 -9.99 -6.67 7.90
C CYS A 27 -9.25 -7.60 8.85
N ILE A 28 -8.02 -7.25 9.21
CA ILE A 28 -7.14 -8.03 10.08
C ILE A 28 -6.67 -7.13 11.21
N LEU A 29 -7.27 -7.25 12.37
CA LEU A 29 -6.91 -6.46 13.54
C LEU A 29 -6.29 -7.36 14.61
N TYR A 30 -5.41 -6.79 15.40
CA TYR A 30 -4.78 -7.49 16.53
C TYR A 30 -5.32 -6.96 17.84
N ASP A 31 -5.81 -7.88 18.67
CA ASP A 31 -6.26 -7.61 20.05
C ASP A 31 -5.12 -7.93 21.02
N GLU A 32 -4.49 -6.89 21.56
CA GLU A 32 -3.38 -7.04 22.52
C GLU A 32 -3.80 -7.78 23.80
N ASN A 33 -5.03 -7.56 24.28
CA ASN A 33 -5.50 -8.17 25.51
C ASN A 33 -5.66 -9.68 25.38
N LYS A 34 -6.01 -10.14 24.19
CA LYS A 34 -6.21 -11.56 23.88
C LYS A 34 -5.00 -12.19 23.20
N ASN A 35 -3.98 -11.38 22.86
CA ASN A 35 -2.82 -11.79 22.06
C ASN A 35 -3.25 -12.57 20.81
N SER A 36 -4.28 -12.10 20.12
CA SER A 36 -4.88 -12.80 18.98
C SER A 36 -5.22 -11.87 17.83
N VAL A 37 -5.17 -12.43 16.63
CA VAL A 37 -5.62 -11.75 15.41
C VAL A 37 -7.11 -11.98 15.24
N TYR A 38 -7.83 -10.93 14.95
CA TYR A 38 -9.25 -10.94 14.60
C TYR A 38 -9.42 -10.69 13.10
N LEU A 39 -10.21 -11.52 12.45
CA LEU A 39 -10.52 -11.43 11.01
C LEU A 39 -11.98 -11.06 10.82
N SER A 40 -12.24 -10.13 9.90
CA SER A 40 -13.59 -9.70 9.50
C SER A 40 -13.61 -9.44 7.99
N ASP A 41 -14.77 -9.51 7.40
CA ASP A 41 -15.05 -9.10 6.01
C ASP A 41 -15.39 -7.60 5.88
N ASP A 42 -15.47 -6.86 7.00
CA ASP A 42 -15.66 -5.43 7.01
C ASP A 42 -14.33 -4.67 6.88
N TYR A 43 -13.93 -4.42 5.64
CA TYR A 43 -12.76 -3.63 5.29
C TYR A 43 -13.08 -2.16 4.95
N THR A 44 -14.23 -1.66 5.43
CA THR A 44 -14.61 -0.24 5.27
C THR A 44 -13.55 0.68 5.87
N ASP A 45 -13.19 1.71 5.12
CA ASP A 45 -12.18 2.69 5.54
C ASP A 45 -12.79 3.73 6.46
N GLU A 46 -12.39 3.73 7.72
CA GLU A 46 -12.84 4.69 8.75
C GLU A 46 -11.88 5.87 8.91
N ASN A 47 -10.63 5.73 8.42
CA ASN A 47 -9.60 6.77 8.47
C ASN A 47 -9.60 7.63 7.19
N GLY A 48 -9.72 6.99 6.03
CA GLY A 48 -9.66 7.60 4.71
C GLY A 48 -8.31 7.43 4.00
N HIS A 49 -7.23 7.01 4.68
CA HIS A 49 -5.88 6.95 4.11
C HIS A 49 -5.79 5.92 2.97
N GLY A 50 -6.31 4.71 3.15
CA GLY A 50 -6.37 3.69 2.10
C GLY A 50 -7.21 4.14 0.90
N THR A 51 -8.33 4.81 1.16
CA THR A 51 -9.18 5.41 0.13
C THR A 51 -8.44 6.48 -0.68
N TYR A 52 -7.61 7.31 -0.03
CA TYR A 52 -6.79 8.30 -0.73
C TYR A 52 -5.75 7.63 -1.61
N CYS A 53 -5.09 6.57 -1.13
CA CYS A 53 -4.18 5.77 -1.94
C CYS A 53 -4.88 5.18 -3.17
N ALA A 54 -6.07 4.60 -3.01
CA ALA A 54 -6.87 4.08 -4.12
C ALA A 54 -7.26 5.16 -5.14
N GLN A 55 -7.62 6.37 -4.69
CA GLN A 55 -7.89 7.51 -5.59
C GLN A 55 -6.67 7.90 -6.43
N ILE A 56 -5.48 7.95 -5.82
CA ILE A 56 -4.24 8.24 -6.56
C ILE A 56 -3.96 7.14 -7.59
N ILE A 57 -4.01 5.87 -7.20
CA ILE A 57 -3.76 4.72 -8.09
C ILE A 57 -4.71 4.78 -9.29
N THR A 58 -6.01 4.91 -9.03
CA THR A 58 -7.05 4.89 -10.08
C THR A 58 -7.06 6.16 -10.94
N SER A 59 -6.48 7.27 -10.48
CA SER A 59 -6.29 8.46 -11.31
C SER A 59 -5.29 8.24 -12.45
N HIS A 60 -4.37 7.28 -12.31
CA HIS A 60 -3.34 6.94 -13.31
C HIS A 60 -3.68 5.70 -14.13
N CYS A 61 -4.37 4.73 -13.54
CA CYS A 61 -4.84 3.52 -14.24
C CYS A 61 -6.27 3.19 -13.82
N LYS A 62 -7.20 3.06 -14.79
CA LYS A 62 -8.60 2.70 -14.52
C LYS A 62 -8.84 1.18 -14.51
N HIS A 63 -7.92 0.42 -15.07
CA HIS A 63 -8.02 -1.03 -15.23
C HIS A 63 -7.42 -1.77 -14.03
N ILE A 64 -7.96 -1.48 -12.84
CA ILE A 64 -7.50 -1.99 -11.55
C ILE A 64 -8.55 -2.91 -10.95
N GLU A 65 -8.08 -3.99 -10.36
CA GLU A 65 -8.82 -4.88 -9.48
C GLU A 65 -8.11 -4.91 -8.12
N PHE A 66 -8.76 -4.43 -7.07
CA PHE A 66 -8.18 -4.36 -5.74
C PHE A 66 -8.42 -5.64 -4.93
N ILE A 67 -7.39 -6.04 -4.19
CA ILE A 67 -7.48 -6.94 -3.03
C ILE A 67 -7.20 -6.07 -1.81
N ILE A 68 -8.19 -5.88 -0.94
CA ILE A 68 -8.09 -4.95 0.19
C ILE A 68 -7.68 -5.70 1.46
N ILE A 69 -6.65 -5.22 2.12
CA ILE A 69 -6.18 -5.74 3.40
C ILE A 69 -6.17 -4.58 4.40
N LYS A 70 -7.25 -4.45 5.16
CA LYS A 70 -7.34 -3.46 6.23
C LYS A 70 -6.61 -3.99 7.45
N ILE A 71 -5.49 -3.33 7.80
CA ILE A 71 -4.69 -3.62 8.99
C ILE A 71 -4.48 -2.40 9.87
N LEU A 72 -4.87 -1.23 9.40
CA LEU A 72 -4.80 0.04 10.13
C LEU A 72 -6.19 0.42 10.62
N ASP A 73 -6.27 0.89 11.85
CA ASP A 73 -7.51 1.35 12.48
C ASP A 73 -7.90 2.78 12.04
N GLN A 74 -8.94 3.33 12.64
CA GLN A 74 -9.42 4.69 12.41
C GLN A 74 -8.39 5.79 12.72
N ASN A 75 -7.36 5.49 13.51
CA ASN A 75 -6.26 6.39 13.85
C ASN A 75 -5.02 6.17 12.95
N ASN A 76 -5.14 5.32 11.93
CA ASN A 76 -4.05 4.91 11.04
C ASN A 76 -2.92 4.18 11.79
N ILE A 77 -3.27 3.43 12.82
CA ILE A 77 -2.37 2.63 13.63
C ILE A 77 -2.65 1.15 13.37
N GLY A 78 -1.61 0.35 13.27
CA GLY A 78 -1.69 -1.10 13.08
C GLY A 78 -0.53 -1.82 13.74
N TYR A 79 -0.64 -3.14 13.80
CA TYR A 79 0.35 -4.02 14.43
C TYR A 79 1.07 -4.85 13.37
N SER A 80 2.37 -5.06 13.58
CA SER A 80 3.20 -5.88 12.68
C SER A 80 2.69 -7.31 12.51
N ARG A 81 2.04 -7.87 13.53
CA ARG A 81 1.39 -9.19 13.46
C ARG A 81 0.20 -9.18 12.48
N ALA A 82 -0.60 -8.12 12.45
CA ALA A 82 -1.66 -7.97 11.45
C ALA A 82 -1.10 -7.84 10.03
N LEU A 83 0.04 -7.16 9.86
CA LEU A 83 0.75 -7.11 8.58
C LEU A 83 1.22 -8.49 8.12
N VAL A 84 1.77 -9.32 9.02
CA VAL A 84 2.16 -10.70 8.71
C VAL A 84 0.97 -11.49 8.17
N GLU A 85 -0.18 -11.45 8.84
CA GLU A 85 -1.37 -12.16 8.38
C GLU A 85 -1.92 -11.57 7.06
N GLY A 86 -1.83 -10.25 6.87
CA GLY A 86 -2.18 -9.60 5.61
C GLY A 86 -1.30 -10.04 4.44
N LEU A 87 0.01 -10.15 4.65
CA LEU A 87 0.94 -10.67 3.64
C LEU A 87 0.67 -12.14 3.32
N LYS A 88 0.33 -12.97 4.31
CA LYS A 88 -0.10 -14.37 4.08
C LYS A 88 -1.38 -14.43 3.27
N TYR A 89 -2.34 -13.54 3.57
CA TYR A 89 -3.64 -13.51 2.90
C TYR A 89 -3.53 -13.25 1.40
N ILE A 90 -2.61 -12.39 0.95
CA ILE A 90 -2.51 -12.02 -0.47
C ILE A 90 -1.80 -13.07 -1.34
N ILE A 91 -1.04 -14.00 -0.77
CA ILE A 91 -0.24 -15.00 -1.53
C ILE A 91 -1.08 -15.77 -2.56
N PRO A 92 -2.28 -16.29 -2.26
CA PRO A 92 -3.06 -17.06 -3.22
C PRO A 92 -3.68 -16.23 -4.36
N PHE A 93 -3.71 -14.90 -4.27
CA PHE A 93 -4.39 -14.06 -5.27
C PHE A 93 -3.57 -13.76 -6.53
N SER A 94 -2.26 -14.09 -6.55
CA SER A 94 -1.37 -13.77 -7.67
C SER A 94 -1.49 -12.30 -8.09
N VAL A 95 -1.26 -11.40 -7.13
CA VAL A 95 -1.32 -9.95 -7.36
C VAL A 95 -0.15 -9.47 -8.21
N ASP A 96 -0.36 -8.42 -9.00
CA ASP A 96 0.69 -7.80 -9.82
C ASP A 96 1.48 -6.76 -9.03
N ILE A 97 0.80 -6.03 -8.15
CA ILE A 97 1.39 -4.97 -7.32
C ILE A 97 0.87 -5.11 -5.88
N VAL A 98 1.74 -4.89 -4.90
CA VAL A 98 1.37 -4.64 -3.51
C VAL A 98 1.68 -3.20 -3.19
N ASN A 99 0.72 -2.44 -2.67
CA ASN A 99 0.90 -1.08 -2.17
C ASN A 99 0.84 -1.07 -0.65
N MET A 100 1.94 -0.74 -0.01
CA MET A 100 2.07 -0.57 1.45
C MET A 100 2.49 0.87 1.77
N SER A 101 1.54 1.72 2.12
CA SER A 101 1.82 3.11 2.52
C SER A 101 2.03 3.22 4.03
N LEU A 102 2.86 2.34 4.59
CA LEU A 102 3.12 2.16 6.03
C LEU A 102 4.59 1.85 6.32
N ALA A 103 4.97 1.93 7.59
CA ALA A 103 6.26 1.48 8.12
C ALA A 103 6.07 0.68 9.42
N VAL A 104 6.97 -0.28 9.66
CA VAL A 104 7.01 -1.09 10.89
C VAL A 104 8.07 -0.54 11.81
N LEU A 105 7.70 -0.24 13.06
CA LEU A 105 8.57 0.39 14.04
C LEU A 105 9.14 -0.59 15.07
N CYS A 106 8.55 -1.79 15.21
CA CYS A 106 9.03 -2.83 16.12
C CYS A 106 9.83 -3.91 15.38
N ASP A 107 10.66 -4.64 16.11
CA ASP A 107 11.55 -5.66 15.53
C ASP A 107 10.95 -7.06 15.53
N GLU A 108 9.88 -7.30 16.28
CA GLU A 108 9.37 -8.63 16.63
C GLU A 108 9.06 -9.52 15.41
N TYR A 109 8.48 -8.94 14.34
CA TYR A 109 8.05 -9.71 13.16
C TYR A 109 8.86 -9.41 11.89
N LYS A 110 9.96 -8.66 11.98
CA LYS A 110 10.74 -8.24 10.80
C LYS A 110 11.16 -9.40 9.93
N LYS A 111 11.70 -10.47 10.53
CA LYS A 111 12.17 -11.66 9.78
C LYS A 111 11.03 -12.36 9.03
N GLU A 112 9.86 -12.49 9.65
CA GLU A 112 8.71 -13.13 9.01
C GLU A 112 8.16 -12.26 7.86
N ILE A 113 8.09 -10.95 8.06
CA ILE A 113 7.70 -9.99 7.02
C ILE A 113 8.68 -10.06 5.83
N GLU A 114 9.99 -10.11 6.07
CA GLU A 114 11.02 -10.24 5.04
C GLU A 114 10.83 -11.52 4.20
N VAL A 115 10.61 -12.66 4.85
CA VAL A 115 10.37 -13.94 4.17
C VAL A 115 9.10 -13.89 3.32
N LEU A 116 8.02 -13.30 3.86
CA LEU A 116 6.75 -13.17 3.13
C LEU A 116 6.87 -12.21 1.94
N CYS A 117 7.54 -11.06 2.11
CA CYS A 117 7.80 -10.14 1.00
C CYS A 117 8.64 -10.81 -0.10
N SER A 118 9.69 -11.56 0.27
CA SER A 118 10.48 -12.31 -0.70
C SER A 118 9.63 -13.31 -1.48
N ARG A 119 8.78 -14.08 -0.80
CA ARG A 119 7.87 -15.03 -1.43
C ARG A 119 6.87 -14.37 -2.38
N ILE A 120 6.30 -13.22 -1.99
CA ILE A 120 5.36 -12.46 -2.81
C ILE A 120 6.05 -11.92 -4.06
N ARG A 121 7.28 -11.36 -3.92
CA ARG A 121 8.09 -10.93 -5.05
C ARG A 121 8.44 -12.11 -5.99
N ASP A 122 8.83 -13.25 -5.43
CA ASP A 122 9.20 -14.44 -6.22
C ASP A 122 7.99 -15.02 -6.99
N ASN A 123 6.77 -14.74 -6.53
CA ASN A 123 5.53 -15.00 -7.26
C ASN A 123 5.25 -13.95 -8.38
N GLY A 124 6.13 -12.97 -8.57
CA GLY A 124 6.07 -11.99 -9.66
C GLY A 124 5.47 -10.64 -9.31
N ALA A 125 5.07 -10.39 -8.06
CA ALA A 125 4.53 -9.10 -7.65
C ALA A 125 5.62 -8.04 -7.43
N ILE A 126 5.31 -6.78 -7.76
CA ILE A 126 6.11 -5.61 -7.36
C ILE A 126 5.55 -5.10 -6.03
N ILE A 127 6.39 -5.06 -4.99
CA ILE A 127 5.98 -4.63 -3.66
C ILE A 127 6.44 -3.19 -3.43
N ASN A 128 5.54 -2.23 -3.56
CA ASN A 128 5.76 -0.81 -3.35
C ASN A 128 5.56 -0.46 -1.88
N VAL A 129 6.59 0.10 -1.24
CA VAL A 129 6.56 0.44 0.18
C VAL A 129 7.01 1.87 0.42
N SER A 130 6.22 2.64 1.16
CA SER A 130 6.61 4.00 1.52
C SER A 130 7.70 4.01 2.60
N VAL A 131 8.68 4.91 2.43
CA VAL A 131 9.56 5.27 3.54
C VAL A 131 8.76 6.07 4.57
N LEU A 132 9.04 5.87 5.85
CA LEU A 132 8.47 6.66 6.94
C LEU A 132 8.74 8.16 6.68
N ASN A 133 7.73 9.00 6.85
CA ASN A 133 7.91 10.45 6.67
C ASN A 133 9.03 10.98 7.58
N HIS A 134 9.87 11.85 7.02
CA HIS A 134 11.04 12.44 7.68
C HIS A 134 12.20 11.47 7.98
N ALA A 135 12.12 10.20 7.59
CA ALA A 135 13.20 9.23 7.72
C ALA A 135 14.01 9.11 6.41
N SER A 136 15.28 8.72 6.52
CA SER A 136 16.12 8.41 5.35
C SER A 136 15.81 7.02 4.81
N THR A 137 15.44 6.08 5.67
CA THR A 137 15.07 4.71 5.38
C THR A 137 14.06 4.21 6.40
N SER A 138 13.36 3.13 6.11
CA SER A 138 12.45 2.48 7.06
C SER A 138 12.17 1.03 6.63
N PHE A 139 11.78 0.19 7.58
CA PHE A 139 11.36 -1.16 7.30
C PHE A 139 9.83 -1.18 7.04
N PRO A 140 9.33 -1.95 6.05
CA PRO A 140 10.02 -2.85 5.12
C PRO A 140 10.49 -2.22 3.79
N ALA A 141 10.50 -0.88 3.66
CA ALA A 141 10.91 -0.19 2.43
C ALA A 141 12.39 -0.44 2.05
N SER A 142 13.24 -0.79 3.02
CA SER A 142 14.67 -1.10 2.81
C SER A 142 14.98 -2.55 2.47
N LEU A 143 13.96 -3.41 2.33
CA LEU A 143 14.19 -4.81 1.95
C LEU A 143 14.54 -4.95 0.47
N ASP A 144 15.44 -5.86 0.14
CA ASP A 144 15.78 -6.21 -1.26
C ASP A 144 14.57 -6.77 -2.04
N SER A 145 13.58 -7.28 -1.33
CA SER A 145 12.34 -7.82 -1.91
C SER A 145 11.28 -6.75 -2.20
N THR A 146 11.52 -5.49 -1.82
CA THR A 146 10.57 -4.40 -1.99
C THR A 146 11.15 -3.27 -2.86
N LEU A 147 10.27 -2.48 -3.44
CA LEU A 147 10.60 -1.20 -4.05
C LEU A 147 10.33 -0.11 -3.01
N GLY A 148 11.38 0.32 -2.31
CA GLY A 148 11.31 1.42 -1.36
C GLY A 148 11.08 2.75 -2.07
N ILE A 149 10.06 3.51 -1.63
CA ILE A 149 9.65 4.74 -2.30
C ILE A 149 9.74 5.92 -1.33
N ARG A 150 10.50 6.93 -1.75
CA ARG A 150 10.57 8.24 -1.11
C ARG A 150 9.91 9.28 -1.97
N GLY A 151 9.18 10.17 -1.37
CA GLY A 151 8.64 11.34 -2.03
C GLY A 151 9.64 12.50 -2.05
N ALA A 152 9.60 13.30 -3.13
CA ALA A 152 10.32 14.56 -3.22
C ALA A 152 9.43 15.63 -3.86
N PHE A 153 9.65 16.89 -3.47
CA PHE A 153 9.13 18.04 -4.20
C PHE A 153 9.90 18.22 -5.52
N ASN A 154 9.37 18.95 -6.47
CA ASN A 154 10.02 19.25 -7.75
C ASN A 154 10.34 18.03 -8.63
N VAL A 155 9.72 16.89 -8.36
CA VAL A 155 9.73 15.72 -9.25
C VAL A 155 8.48 15.76 -10.13
N ASP A 156 8.65 15.46 -11.40
CA ASP A 156 7.52 15.36 -12.35
C ASP A 156 6.51 14.32 -11.86
N PRO A 157 5.21 14.67 -11.68
CA PRO A 157 4.19 13.75 -11.15
C PRO A 157 3.86 12.58 -12.09
N TYR A 158 4.40 12.58 -13.32
CA TYR A 158 4.21 11.49 -14.28
C TYR A 158 5.48 10.64 -14.48
N LYS A 159 6.52 10.86 -13.67
CA LYS A 159 7.80 10.13 -13.76
C LYS A 159 8.16 9.47 -12.43
N ILE A 160 8.87 8.36 -12.58
CA ILE A 160 9.51 7.63 -11.48
C ILE A 160 11.02 7.71 -11.71
N TRP A 161 11.74 8.16 -10.69
CA TRP A 161 13.19 8.08 -10.66
C TRP A 161 13.60 6.80 -9.94
N TYR A 162 14.38 5.97 -10.59
CA TYR A 162 14.79 4.67 -10.08
C TYR A 162 16.30 4.51 -10.14
N ASN A 163 16.88 4.04 -9.03
CA ASN A 163 18.29 3.63 -8.96
C ASN A 163 18.42 2.37 -8.09
N ALA A 164 18.69 1.23 -8.72
CA ALA A 164 18.84 -0.07 -8.05
C ALA A 164 19.97 -0.15 -7.03
N LYS A 165 20.95 0.79 -7.07
CA LYS A 165 22.09 0.82 -6.13
C LYS A 165 21.76 1.51 -4.81
N ASN A 166 20.63 2.22 -4.74
CA ASN A 166 20.22 2.88 -3.50
C ASN A 166 19.44 1.90 -2.62
N GLU A 167 19.59 2.03 -1.30
CA GLU A 167 18.77 1.29 -0.33
C GLU A 167 17.27 1.61 -0.52
N ILE A 168 16.94 2.88 -0.72
CA ILE A 168 15.61 3.31 -1.17
C ILE A 168 15.71 3.64 -2.65
N GLN A 169 15.21 2.73 -3.48
CA GLN A 169 15.49 2.70 -4.91
C GLN A 169 14.68 3.72 -5.70
N CYS A 170 13.53 4.15 -5.21
CA CYS A 170 12.57 4.92 -5.98
C CYS A 170 12.30 6.30 -5.36
N VAL A 171 12.25 7.32 -6.23
CA VAL A 171 11.82 8.68 -5.88
C VAL A 171 10.66 9.09 -6.78
N SER A 172 9.59 9.62 -6.17
CA SER A 172 8.40 10.11 -6.88
C SER A 172 7.86 11.39 -6.25
N ASN A 173 6.87 12.01 -6.89
CA ASN A 173 6.31 13.28 -6.46
C ASN A 173 5.46 13.12 -5.18
N LEU A 174 5.77 13.91 -4.13
CA LEU A 174 5.01 13.93 -2.87
C LEU A 174 4.09 15.15 -2.73
N THR A 175 4.09 16.08 -3.71
CA THR A 175 3.28 17.30 -3.64
C THR A 175 1.82 16.96 -3.37
N PRO A 176 1.17 17.56 -2.37
CA PRO A 176 -0.22 17.28 -2.06
C PRO A 176 -1.16 17.56 -3.25
N VAL A 177 -2.14 16.69 -3.39
CA VAL A 177 -3.22 16.83 -4.37
C VAL A 177 -4.57 16.78 -3.68
N LEU A 178 -5.60 17.33 -4.32
CA LEU A 178 -6.96 17.26 -3.81
C LEU A 178 -7.54 15.87 -4.05
N VAL A 179 -8.00 15.25 -2.97
CA VAL A 179 -8.76 14.00 -2.97
C VAL A 179 -10.12 14.20 -2.31
N SER A 180 -11.01 13.24 -2.45
CA SER A 180 -12.29 13.24 -1.74
C SER A 180 -12.17 12.36 -0.50
N ASN A 181 -12.48 12.92 0.69
CA ASN A 181 -12.51 12.12 1.92
C ASN A 181 -13.75 11.20 1.97
N ILE A 182 -13.88 10.43 3.05
CA ILE A 182 -14.98 9.50 3.25
C ILE A 182 -16.37 10.21 3.29
N ASP A 183 -16.41 11.48 3.71
CA ASP A 183 -17.63 12.32 3.66
C ASP A 183 -17.84 13.03 2.31
N CYS A 184 -17.11 12.64 1.27
CA CYS A 184 -17.13 13.28 -0.05
C CYS A 184 -16.64 14.74 -0.08
N LYS A 185 -16.05 15.25 1.01
CA LYS A 185 -15.44 16.59 1.05
C LYS A 185 -14.02 16.55 0.48
N LYS A 186 -13.58 17.68 -0.06
CA LYS A 186 -12.20 17.79 -0.57
C LYS A 186 -11.21 18.00 0.56
N THR A 187 -10.11 17.26 0.48
CA THR A 187 -8.96 17.37 1.39
C THR A 187 -7.66 17.23 0.62
N PHE A 188 -6.54 17.64 1.22
CA PHE A 188 -5.22 17.46 0.61
C PHE A 188 -4.60 16.15 1.10
N PHE A 189 -4.06 15.37 0.16
CA PHE A 189 -3.29 14.16 0.42
C PHE A 189 -1.91 14.24 -0.23
N GLY A 190 -0.85 14.03 0.55
CA GLY A 190 0.54 14.18 0.13
C GLY A 190 1.48 13.25 0.89
N GLY A 191 2.79 13.55 0.83
CA GLY A 191 3.81 12.79 1.53
C GLY A 191 4.22 11.49 0.84
N ASN A 192 4.98 10.66 1.56
CA ASN A 192 5.51 9.41 1.02
C ASN A 192 4.40 8.40 0.65
N SER A 193 3.30 8.38 1.37
CA SER A 193 2.12 7.54 1.06
C SER A 193 1.54 7.88 -0.31
N LYS A 194 1.36 9.19 -0.60
CA LYS A 194 0.90 9.65 -1.92
C LYS A 194 1.92 9.30 -3.01
N ALA A 195 3.22 9.46 -2.75
CA ALA A 195 4.26 9.10 -3.72
C ALA A 195 4.24 7.59 -4.03
N THR A 196 4.01 6.75 -3.02
CA THR A 196 3.91 5.29 -3.17
C THR A 196 2.68 4.88 -3.98
N ALA A 197 1.52 5.45 -3.68
CA ALA A 197 0.30 5.23 -4.46
C ALA A 197 0.45 5.72 -5.91
N LEU A 198 1.14 6.84 -6.13
CA LEU A 198 1.46 7.35 -7.46
C LEU A 198 2.32 6.36 -8.27
N VAL A 199 3.38 5.82 -7.66
CA VAL A 199 4.22 4.79 -8.29
C VAL A 199 3.39 3.55 -8.65
N SER A 200 2.54 3.08 -7.73
CA SER A 200 1.64 1.94 -7.99
C SER A 200 0.71 2.19 -9.20
N GLY A 201 0.13 3.38 -9.29
CA GLY A 201 -0.73 3.76 -10.42
C GLY A 201 0.03 3.88 -11.75
N LEU A 202 1.25 4.44 -11.74
CA LEU A 202 2.09 4.54 -12.94
C LEU A 202 2.59 3.17 -13.42
N LEU A 203 3.00 2.28 -12.50
CA LEU A 203 3.38 0.91 -12.83
C LEU A 203 2.18 0.14 -13.40
N ALA A 204 1.02 0.21 -12.77
CA ALA A 204 -0.19 -0.43 -13.27
C ALA A 204 -0.55 0.03 -14.68
N LYS A 205 -0.41 1.35 -14.98
CA LYS A 205 -0.61 1.89 -16.32
C LYS A 205 0.39 1.35 -17.33
N ALA A 206 1.65 1.14 -16.93
CA ALA A 206 2.69 0.61 -17.82
C ALA A 206 2.54 -0.89 -18.09
N MET A 207 1.95 -1.64 -17.13
CA MET A 207 1.69 -3.09 -17.25
C MET A 207 0.43 -3.39 -18.06
N TYR A 208 -0.55 -2.47 -18.07
CA TYR A 208 -1.79 -2.58 -18.85
C TYR A 208 -1.60 -2.17 -20.31
#